data_f6bb76a6ad342f178ceefe1825df03e5
#
_entry.id   f6bb76a6ad342f178ceefe1825df03e5
#
_cell.length_a   1.000
_cell.length_b   1.000
_cell.length_c   1.000
_cell.angle_alpha   90.00
_cell.angle_beta   90.00
_cell.angle_gamma   90.00
#
_symmetry.space_group_name_H-M   'P 1'
#
loop_
_entity.id
_entity.type
_entity.pdbx_description
1 polymer ?
#
loop_
_entity_poly.entity_id
_entity_poly.type
_entity_poly.pdbx_seq_one_letter_code
_entity_poly.pdbx_strand_id
1 'polypeptide(L)'
;IRDEDVSISTMELDPLNFYLSQAPKRLLTREEVIDLCKKRDLGSQRAREILAEYNLKLVVSIAVKHRRAIEHCDMIQGVDLMDLVSSGNEGLMIAIDKYNYKLGWSFSTYASWWIMWAIRRTLTNESRTIRVSAGVHEDCLTINKAISRYYEQYHKTPSDEELAKFTKMPLNKVKTALQQLNNVTFSLNAPIENIDDCETEFGDFIEDKENSKESI
;
A
#
# COMPACT_ATOMS: atom_id res chain seq x y z
N ILE A 1 21.92 4.76 -10.91
CA ILE A 1 21.05 4.04 -9.95
C ILE A 1 21.75 2.70 -9.78
N ARG A 2 22.38 2.47 -8.63
CA ARG A 2 23.06 1.22 -8.31
C ARG A 2 21.98 0.14 -8.10
N ASP A 3 22.24 -1.03 -8.69
CA ASP A 3 21.51 -2.27 -8.47
C ASP A 3 21.76 -2.74 -7.01
N GLU A 4 21.01 -2.17 -6.06
CA GLU A 4 20.96 -2.67 -4.69
C GLU A 4 19.85 -3.71 -4.63
N ASP A 5 20.24 -4.94 -4.36
CA ASP A 5 19.48 -6.16 -4.29
C ASP A 5 18.13 -5.98 -3.59
N VAL A 6 17.07 -6.05 -4.40
CA VAL A 6 15.70 -6.10 -3.92
C VAL A 6 15.43 -7.56 -3.59
N SER A 7 15.34 -7.92 -2.34
CA SER A 7 14.80 -9.21 -1.89
C SER A 7 13.28 -9.24 -2.09
N ILE A 8 12.86 -9.22 -3.35
CA ILE A 8 11.48 -9.49 -3.74
C ILE A 8 11.38 -11.01 -3.92
N SER A 9 10.31 -11.62 -3.43
CA SER A 9 10.12 -13.07 -3.60
C SER A 9 10.13 -13.44 -5.09
N THR A 10 10.68 -14.59 -5.42
CA THR A 10 10.77 -15.07 -6.81
C THR A 10 9.40 -15.16 -7.49
N MET A 11 8.31 -15.39 -6.74
CA MET A 11 6.94 -15.39 -7.24
C MET A 11 6.43 -14.01 -7.65
N GLU A 12 6.89 -12.93 -7.00
CA GLU A 12 6.51 -11.56 -7.36
C GLU A 12 7.32 -11.00 -8.55
N LEU A 13 8.49 -11.58 -8.83
CA LEU A 13 9.37 -11.13 -9.91
C LEU A 13 8.83 -11.45 -11.32
N ASP A 14 8.13 -12.56 -11.49
CA ASP A 14 7.66 -12.99 -12.81
C ASP A 14 6.61 -12.05 -13.42
N PRO A 15 5.51 -11.68 -12.73
CA PRO A 15 4.55 -10.72 -13.26
C PRO A 15 5.15 -9.34 -13.47
N LEU A 16 6.03 -8.89 -12.57
CA LEU A 16 6.68 -7.59 -12.66
C LEU A 16 7.66 -7.53 -13.84
N ASN A 17 8.45 -8.58 -14.05
CA ASN A 17 9.37 -8.67 -15.18
C ASN A 17 8.61 -8.68 -16.52
N PHE A 18 7.51 -9.41 -16.60
CA PHE A 18 6.64 -9.40 -17.77
C PHE A 18 6.08 -7.99 -18.03
N TYR A 19 5.56 -7.32 -17.01
CA TYR A 19 5.07 -5.95 -17.11
C TYR A 19 6.15 -4.98 -17.57
N LEU A 20 7.36 -5.05 -17.00
CA LEU A 20 8.49 -4.19 -17.37
C LEU A 20 9.02 -4.47 -18.78
N SER A 21 8.89 -5.70 -19.28
CA SER A 21 9.31 -6.07 -20.63
C SER A 21 8.48 -5.38 -21.71
N GLN A 22 7.21 -5.06 -21.40
CA GLN A 22 6.30 -4.35 -22.29
C GLN A 22 6.54 -2.82 -22.26
N ALA A 23 7.18 -2.30 -21.19
CA ALA A 23 7.44 -0.89 -21.06
C ALA A 23 8.62 -0.45 -21.95
N PRO A 24 8.50 0.68 -22.70
CA PRO A 24 9.57 1.19 -23.53
C PRO A 24 10.87 1.39 -22.76
N LYS A 25 12.00 1.00 -23.37
CA LYS A 25 13.34 1.16 -22.76
C LYS A 25 13.82 2.61 -22.75
N ARG A 26 13.37 3.41 -23.73
CA ARG A 26 13.74 4.82 -23.91
C ARG A 26 12.88 5.70 -22.99
N LEU A 27 13.44 6.79 -22.52
CA LEU A 27 12.71 7.87 -21.83
C LEU A 27 12.33 8.96 -22.83
N LEU A 28 11.18 9.60 -22.61
CA LEU A 28 10.77 10.77 -23.37
C LEU A 28 11.59 12.00 -22.97
N THR A 29 11.99 12.79 -23.96
CA THR A 29 12.57 14.11 -23.73
C THR A 29 11.50 15.11 -23.30
N ARG A 30 11.92 16.22 -22.69
CA ARG A 30 10.98 17.26 -22.26
C ARG A 30 10.15 17.83 -23.42
N GLU A 31 10.77 17.98 -24.59
CA GLU A 31 10.11 18.50 -25.79
C GLU A 31 9.05 17.53 -26.31
N GLU A 32 9.38 16.23 -26.35
CA GLU A 32 8.45 15.18 -26.75
C GLU A 32 7.23 15.11 -25.80
N VAL A 33 7.46 15.27 -24.50
CA VAL A 33 6.36 15.32 -23.51
C VAL A 33 5.45 16.51 -23.79
N ILE A 34 6.01 17.70 -24.07
CA ILE A 34 5.22 18.89 -24.40
C ILE A 34 4.39 18.69 -25.66
N ASP A 35 4.99 18.10 -26.71
CA ASP A 35 4.29 17.84 -27.97
C ASP A 35 3.16 16.80 -27.80
N LEU A 36 3.39 15.76 -27.01
CA LEU A 36 2.36 14.79 -26.68
C LEU A 36 1.23 15.43 -25.83
N CYS A 37 1.57 16.32 -24.90
CA CYS A 37 0.56 17.05 -24.14
C CYS A 37 -0.29 17.96 -25.02
N LYS A 38 0.30 18.65 -25.99
CA LYS A 38 -0.45 19.45 -26.98
C LYS A 38 -1.42 18.59 -27.80
N LYS A 39 -0.96 17.40 -28.26
CA LYS A 39 -1.80 16.44 -28.99
C LYS A 39 -2.92 15.88 -28.12
N ARG A 40 -2.65 15.59 -26.82
CA ARG A 40 -3.65 15.18 -25.85
C ARG A 40 -4.72 16.27 -25.70
N ASP A 41 -4.34 17.54 -25.54
CA ASP A 41 -5.27 18.66 -25.39
C ASP A 41 -6.16 18.87 -26.64
N LEU A 42 -5.69 18.40 -27.82
CA LEU A 42 -6.47 18.31 -29.05
C LEU A 42 -7.36 17.05 -29.12
N GLY A 43 -7.40 16.23 -28.07
CA GLY A 43 -8.24 15.03 -27.99
C GLY A 43 -7.59 13.74 -28.50
N SER A 44 -6.28 13.72 -28.75
CA SER A 44 -5.60 12.51 -29.22
C SER A 44 -5.45 11.46 -28.12
N GLN A 45 -6.24 10.39 -28.20
CA GLN A 45 -6.16 9.25 -27.28
C GLN A 45 -4.79 8.55 -27.37
N ARG A 46 -4.24 8.44 -28.60
CA ARG A 46 -2.92 7.81 -28.78
C ARG A 46 -1.78 8.57 -28.10
N ALA A 47 -1.84 9.90 -28.04
CA ALA A 47 -0.85 10.69 -27.30
C ALA A 47 -0.93 10.44 -25.78
N ARG A 48 -2.13 10.23 -25.24
CA ARG A 48 -2.37 9.87 -23.84
C ARG A 48 -1.78 8.48 -23.51
N GLU A 49 -2.00 7.52 -24.39
CA GLU A 49 -1.45 6.15 -24.24
C GLU A 49 0.08 6.15 -24.28
N ILE A 50 0.70 6.85 -25.23
CA ILE A 50 2.15 6.97 -25.31
C ILE A 50 2.73 7.60 -24.04
N LEU A 51 2.11 8.67 -23.51
CA LEU A 51 2.53 9.26 -22.25
C LEU A 51 2.47 8.27 -21.11
N ALA A 52 1.44 7.41 -21.05
CA ALA A 52 1.33 6.37 -20.04
C ALA A 52 2.41 5.29 -20.21
N GLU A 53 2.52 4.69 -21.41
CA GLU A 53 3.46 3.62 -21.71
C GLU A 53 4.91 3.98 -21.34
N TYR A 54 5.36 5.20 -21.67
CA TYR A 54 6.73 5.65 -21.38
C TYR A 54 7.00 5.99 -19.91
N ASN A 55 5.94 6.08 -19.08
CA ASN A 55 6.07 6.40 -17.66
C ASN A 55 5.74 5.23 -16.72
N LEU A 56 5.48 4.01 -17.25
CA LEU A 56 5.20 2.82 -16.44
C LEU A 56 6.34 2.49 -15.47
N LYS A 57 7.59 2.65 -15.89
CA LYS A 57 8.76 2.42 -15.01
C LYS A 57 8.82 3.37 -13.82
N LEU A 58 8.31 4.60 -13.97
CA LEU A 58 8.19 5.54 -12.86
C LEU A 58 7.20 5.02 -11.81
N VAL A 59 6.06 4.47 -12.25
CA VAL A 59 5.07 3.86 -11.35
C VAL A 59 5.68 2.72 -10.56
N VAL A 60 6.35 1.78 -11.23
CA VAL A 60 7.01 0.64 -10.57
C VAL A 60 8.05 1.10 -9.56
N SER A 61 8.88 2.09 -9.90
CA SER A 61 9.91 2.59 -8.99
C SER A 61 9.32 3.19 -7.70
N ILE A 62 8.16 3.85 -7.80
CA ILE A 62 7.45 4.41 -6.66
C ILE A 62 6.75 3.31 -5.85
N ALA A 63 6.10 2.35 -6.51
CA ALA A 63 5.44 1.22 -5.86
C ALA A 63 6.42 0.38 -5.03
N VAL A 64 7.57 0.02 -5.59
CA VAL A 64 8.64 -0.72 -4.90
C VAL A 64 9.14 0.04 -3.67
N LYS A 65 9.37 1.36 -3.78
CA LYS A 65 9.77 2.18 -2.61
C LYS A 65 8.72 2.17 -1.51
N HIS A 66 7.43 2.24 -1.88
CA HIS A 66 6.35 2.17 -0.92
C HIS A 66 6.23 0.78 -0.30
N ARG A 67 6.35 -0.31 -1.09
CA ARG A 67 6.34 -1.68 -0.56
C ARG A 67 7.41 -1.87 0.51
N ARG A 68 8.67 -1.49 0.24
CA ARG A 68 9.76 -1.58 1.21
C ARG A 68 9.50 -0.80 2.50
N ALA A 69 8.92 0.40 2.40
CA ALA A 69 8.58 1.20 3.58
C ALA A 69 7.49 0.57 4.46
N ILE A 70 6.75 -0.39 3.91
CA ILE A 70 5.60 -1.03 4.54
C ILE A 70 5.94 -2.44 5.04
N GLU A 71 6.95 -3.11 4.47
CA GLU A 71 7.39 -4.48 4.85
C GLU A 71 7.68 -4.64 6.35
N HIS A 72 7.97 -3.55 7.04
CA HIS A 72 8.16 -3.54 8.50
C HIS A 72 6.89 -3.17 9.29
N CYS A 73 5.75 -3.04 8.63
CA CYS A 73 4.48 -2.73 9.28
C CYS A 73 3.57 -3.95 9.19
N ASP A 74 3.39 -4.69 10.27
CA ASP A 74 2.47 -5.83 10.39
C ASP A 74 0.99 -5.48 10.09
N MET A 75 0.72 -4.20 9.84
CA MET A 75 -0.63 -3.69 9.60
C MET A 75 -1.12 -3.90 8.16
N ILE A 76 -0.25 -4.32 7.24
CA ILE A 76 -0.59 -4.41 5.82
C ILE A 76 -0.51 -5.87 5.40
N GLN A 77 -1.66 -6.52 5.45
CA GLN A 77 -1.84 -7.90 5.01
C GLN A 77 -2.69 -7.89 3.74
N GLY A 78 -2.24 -8.61 2.71
CA GLY A 78 -3.08 -8.90 1.54
C GLY A 78 -3.00 -7.94 0.36
N VAL A 79 -2.09 -6.95 0.34
CA VAL A 79 -1.84 -6.11 -0.85
C VAL A 79 -0.52 -6.53 -1.51
N ASP A 80 -0.63 -7.01 -2.74
CA ASP A 80 0.52 -7.39 -3.55
C ASP A 80 1.20 -6.16 -4.20
N LEU A 81 2.46 -6.34 -4.64
CA LEU A 81 3.19 -5.30 -5.37
C LEU A 81 2.48 -4.90 -6.66
N MET A 82 1.86 -5.87 -7.35
CA MET A 82 1.11 -5.60 -8.58
C MET A 82 -0.16 -4.81 -8.34
N ASP A 83 -0.80 -4.93 -7.18
CA ASP A 83 -1.94 -4.09 -6.77
C ASP A 83 -1.50 -2.63 -6.62
N LEU A 84 -0.33 -2.41 -6.00
CA LEU A 84 0.25 -1.07 -5.87
C LEU A 84 0.63 -0.48 -7.23
N VAL A 85 1.15 -1.28 -8.15
CA VAL A 85 1.46 -0.86 -9.52
C VAL A 85 0.18 -0.51 -10.27
N SER A 86 -0.86 -1.32 -10.14
CA SER A 86 -2.17 -1.08 -10.76
C SER A 86 -2.79 0.23 -10.29
N SER A 87 -2.84 0.44 -8.97
CA SER A 87 -3.30 1.70 -8.37
C SER A 87 -2.43 2.89 -8.76
N GLY A 88 -1.11 2.69 -8.84
CA GLY A 88 -0.17 3.70 -9.30
C GLY A 88 -0.42 4.10 -10.76
N ASN A 89 -0.83 3.16 -11.62
CA ASN A 89 -1.22 3.44 -13.00
C ASN A 89 -2.47 4.31 -13.09
N GLU A 90 -3.47 4.09 -12.21
CA GLU A 90 -4.62 4.99 -12.11
C GLU A 90 -4.18 6.42 -11.75
N GLY A 91 -3.28 6.55 -10.77
CA GLY A 91 -2.68 7.84 -10.40
C GLY A 91 -1.93 8.49 -11.56
N LEU A 92 -1.16 7.71 -12.35
CA LEU A 92 -0.48 8.19 -13.55
C LEU A 92 -1.47 8.72 -14.60
N MET A 93 -2.59 8.01 -14.84
CA MET A 93 -3.62 8.45 -15.78
C MET A 93 -4.25 9.78 -15.36
N ILE A 94 -4.56 9.94 -14.07
CA ILE A 94 -5.05 11.21 -13.53
C ILE A 94 -4.02 12.32 -13.71
N ALA A 95 -2.74 12.01 -13.49
CA ALA A 95 -1.66 12.97 -13.69
C ALA A 95 -1.54 13.41 -15.15
N ILE A 96 -1.62 12.46 -16.10
CA ILE A 96 -1.61 12.73 -17.53
C ILE A 96 -2.73 13.70 -17.90
N ASP A 97 -3.96 13.45 -17.40
CA ASP A 97 -5.11 14.28 -17.76
C ASP A 97 -5.02 15.71 -17.18
N LYS A 98 -4.45 15.86 -15.99
CA LYS A 98 -4.39 17.14 -15.25
C LYS A 98 -3.10 17.94 -15.46
N TYR A 99 -2.07 17.34 -16.06
CA TYR A 99 -0.78 17.99 -16.21
C TYR A 99 -0.84 19.19 -17.16
N ASN A 100 -0.31 20.33 -16.69
CA ASN A 100 -0.19 21.55 -17.47
C ASN A 100 1.29 21.86 -17.75
N TYR A 101 1.71 21.61 -19.00
CA TYR A 101 3.08 21.83 -19.46
C TYR A 101 3.49 23.30 -19.48
N LYS A 102 2.53 24.24 -19.46
CA LYS A 102 2.81 25.70 -19.49
C LYS A 102 3.43 26.20 -18.18
N LEU A 103 3.24 25.46 -17.06
CA LEU A 103 3.79 25.83 -15.75
C LEU A 103 5.30 25.55 -15.61
N GLY A 104 5.93 24.90 -16.56
CA GLY A 104 7.38 24.71 -16.59
C GLY A 104 7.93 23.58 -15.71
N TRP A 105 7.12 22.94 -14.86
CA TRP A 105 7.54 21.78 -14.06
C TRP A 105 7.73 20.52 -14.91
N SER A 106 8.58 19.59 -14.45
CA SER A 106 8.73 18.32 -15.15
C SER A 106 7.50 17.44 -14.93
N PHE A 107 7.11 16.66 -15.95
CA PHE A 107 5.99 15.74 -15.86
C PHE A 107 6.21 14.70 -14.75
N SER A 108 7.40 14.13 -14.64
CA SER A 108 7.73 13.12 -13.65
C SER A 108 7.54 13.62 -12.21
N THR A 109 7.94 14.87 -11.92
CA THR A 109 7.73 15.48 -10.60
C THR A 109 6.24 15.60 -10.27
N TYR A 110 5.43 16.06 -11.23
CA TYR A 110 4.00 16.19 -11.07
C TYR A 110 3.31 14.82 -10.92
N ALA A 111 3.64 13.87 -11.79
CA ALA A 111 3.05 12.54 -11.79
C ALA A 111 3.37 11.76 -10.51
N SER A 112 4.57 11.90 -9.95
CA SER A 112 4.96 11.22 -8.71
C SER A 112 4.00 11.49 -7.54
N TRP A 113 3.46 12.71 -7.44
CA TRP A 113 2.49 13.05 -6.39
C TRP A 113 1.17 12.29 -6.56
N TRP A 114 0.65 12.21 -7.78
CA TRP A 114 -0.58 11.49 -8.08
C TRP A 114 -0.43 9.99 -7.91
N ILE A 115 0.70 9.44 -8.36
CA ILE A 115 1.03 8.01 -8.20
C ILE A 115 1.11 7.67 -6.70
N MET A 116 1.86 8.44 -5.91
CA MET A 116 1.95 8.24 -4.46
C MET A 116 0.59 8.37 -3.77
N TRP A 117 -0.22 9.34 -4.19
CA TRP A 117 -1.55 9.54 -3.62
C TRP A 117 -2.45 8.32 -3.89
N ALA A 118 -2.45 7.80 -5.12
CA ALA A 118 -3.24 6.63 -5.48
C ALA A 118 -2.80 5.39 -4.69
N ILE A 119 -1.50 5.11 -4.64
CA ILE A 119 -0.93 3.99 -3.87
C ILE A 119 -1.32 4.09 -2.38
N ARG A 120 -1.16 5.26 -1.75
CA ARG A 120 -1.54 5.44 -0.35
C ARG A 120 -3.02 5.23 -0.11
N ARG A 121 -3.86 5.67 -1.05
CA ARG A 121 -5.31 5.48 -0.97
C ARG A 121 -5.69 3.99 -0.99
N THR A 122 -5.09 3.20 -1.87
CA THR A 122 -5.29 1.75 -1.93
C THR A 122 -4.81 1.09 -0.65
N LEU A 123 -3.61 1.42 -0.17
CA LEU A 123 -3.12 0.91 1.11
C LEU A 123 -4.06 1.22 2.28
N THR A 124 -4.62 2.42 2.33
CA THR A 124 -5.56 2.79 3.41
C THR A 124 -6.88 2.02 3.33
N ASN A 125 -7.36 1.73 2.11
CA ASN A 125 -8.68 1.13 1.91
C ASN A 125 -8.67 -0.41 1.87
N GLU A 126 -7.58 -1.01 1.37
CA GLU A 126 -7.53 -2.41 0.95
C GLU A 126 -6.48 -3.25 1.70
N SER A 127 -5.66 -2.61 2.55
CA SER A 127 -4.61 -3.32 3.28
C SER A 127 -5.10 -4.28 4.37
N ARG A 128 -6.38 -4.26 4.69
CA ARG A 128 -6.97 -5.11 5.74
C ARG A 128 -8.23 -5.81 5.26
N THR A 129 -8.41 -7.06 5.66
CA THR A 129 -9.65 -7.84 5.41
C THR A 129 -10.88 -7.10 5.96
N ILE A 130 -10.79 -6.52 7.14
CA ILE A 130 -11.82 -5.64 7.71
C ILE A 130 -11.37 -4.20 7.52
N ARG A 131 -12.04 -3.49 6.61
CA ARG A 131 -11.70 -2.10 6.29
C ARG A 131 -11.81 -1.19 7.50
N VAL A 132 -10.80 -0.37 7.69
CA VAL A 132 -10.74 0.68 8.72
C VAL A 132 -10.83 2.05 8.04
N SER A 133 -11.47 3.02 8.69
CA SER A 133 -11.56 4.38 8.15
C SER A 133 -10.18 5.04 8.06
N ALA A 134 -9.99 5.91 7.05
CA ALA A 134 -8.70 6.58 6.80
C ALA A 134 -8.17 7.34 8.02
N GLY A 135 -9.05 8.01 8.78
CA GLY A 135 -8.65 8.74 9.99
C GLY A 135 -8.08 7.81 11.06
N VAL A 136 -8.73 6.67 11.31
CA VAL A 136 -8.23 5.68 12.28
C VAL A 136 -6.94 5.03 11.79
N HIS A 137 -6.80 4.79 10.47
CA HIS A 137 -5.55 4.28 9.89
C HIS A 137 -4.39 5.25 10.12
N GLU A 138 -4.58 6.56 9.91
CA GLU A 138 -3.56 7.58 10.20
C GLU A 138 -3.22 7.66 11.69
N ASP A 139 -4.23 7.56 12.56
CA ASP A 139 -4.04 7.50 14.01
C ASP A 139 -3.19 6.27 14.38
N CYS A 140 -3.46 5.09 13.80
CA CYS A 140 -2.65 3.87 13.99
C CYS A 140 -1.19 4.06 13.56
N LEU A 141 -0.94 4.63 12.38
CA LEU A 141 0.42 4.89 11.89
C LEU A 141 1.18 5.87 12.82
N THR A 142 0.48 6.88 13.33
CA THR A 142 1.06 7.87 14.24
C THR A 142 1.44 7.23 15.57
N ILE A 143 0.56 6.39 16.11
CA ILE A 143 0.78 5.69 17.39
C ILE A 143 1.90 4.66 17.24
N ASN A 144 1.94 3.87 16.17
CA ASN A 144 3.01 2.90 15.94
C ASN A 144 4.39 3.57 15.89
N LYS A 145 4.49 4.70 15.16
CA LYS A 145 5.73 5.51 15.16
C LYS A 145 6.07 6.10 16.53
N ALA A 146 5.05 6.48 17.30
CA ALA A 146 5.25 7.02 18.65
C ALA A 146 5.76 5.95 19.61
N ILE A 147 5.23 4.73 19.54
CA ILE A 147 5.68 3.57 20.33
C ILE A 147 7.16 3.30 20.05
N SER A 148 7.55 3.21 18.77
CA SER A 148 8.95 2.96 18.38
C SER A 148 9.89 4.05 18.92
N ARG A 149 9.53 5.32 18.74
CA ARG A 149 10.33 6.45 19.26
C ARG A 149 10.41 6.50 20.78
N TYR A 150 9.31 6.18 21.45
CA TYR A 150 9.27 6.13 22.90
C TYR A 150 10.16 5.01 23.43
N TYR A 151 10.12 3.83 22.80
CA TYR A 151 10.99 2.72 23.14
C TYR A 151 12.48 3.03 22.91
N GLU A 152 12.83 3.68 21.78
CA GLU A 152 14.21 4.14 21.51
C GLU A 152 14.73 5.10 22.59
N GLN A 153 13.84 5.97 23.11
CA GLN A 153 14.24 7.02 24.06
C GLN A 153 14.26 6.54 25.52
N TYR A 154 13.31 5.68 25.91
CA TYR A 154 13.10 5.29 27.32
C TYR A 154 13.35 3.82 27.60
N HIS A 155 13.58 2.98 26.58
CA HIS A 155 13.74 1.53 26.67
C HIS A 155 12.61 0.83 27.44
N LYS A 156 11.39 1.41 27.36
CA LYS A 156 10.18 0.94 28.07
C LYS A 156 8.98 1.05 27.13
N THR A 157 8.06 0.10 27.27
CA THR A 157 6.75 0.17 26.58
C THR A 157 5.89 1.27 27.20
N PRO A 158 5.37 2.23 26.39
CA PRO A 158 4.55 3.32 26.92
C PRO A 158 3.16 2.83 27.33
N SER A 159 2.59 3.47 28.37
CA SER A 159 1.17 3.30 28.72
C SER A 159 0.28 4.16 27.80
N ASP A 160 -1.04 3.87 27.78
CA ASP A 160 -2.02 4.61 26.96
C ASP A 160 -1.98 6.12 27.27
N GLU A 161 -1.81 6.47 28.57
CA GLU A 161 -1.74 7.86 29.00
C GLU A 161 -0.43 8.55 28.59
N GLU A 162 0.69 7.83 28.64
CA GLU A 162 1.98 8.31 28.16
C GLU A 162 1.96 8.53 26.66
N LEU A 163 1.35 7.60 25.89
CA LEU A 163 1.15 7.76 24.45
C LEU A 163 0.27 8.97 24.13
N ALA A 164 -0.82 9.18 24.86
CA ALA A 164 -1.71 10.31 24.67
C ALA A 164 -0.97 11.65 24.87
N LYS A 165 -0.11 11.74 25.90
CA LYS A 165 0.71 12.90 26.17
C LYS A 165 1.81 13.09 25.10
N PHE A 166 2.47 12.00 24.70
CA PHE A 166 3.57 12.03 23.73
C PHE A 166 3.09 12.41 22.33
N THR A 167 1.94 11.88 21.91
CA THR A 167 1.33 12.17 20.59
C THR A 167 0.44 13.41 20.58
N LYS A 168 0.10 13.97 21.76
CA LYS A 168 -0.88 15.05 21.95
C LYS A 168 -2.26 14.69 21.41
N MET A 169 -2.61 13.42 21.43
CA MET A 169 -3.91 12.91 20.97
C MET A 169 -4.84 12.64 22.18
N PRO A 170 -6.16 12.78 22.02
CA PRO A 170 -7.11 12.42 23.07
C PRO A 170 -7.06 10.91 23.36
N LEU A 171 -7.16 10.54 24.64
CA LEU A 171 -7.02 9.16 25.10
C LEU A 171 -7.97 8.17 24.38
N ASN A 172 -9.19 8.59 24.05
CA ASN A 172 -10.14 7.76 23.33
C ASN A 172 -9.63 7.36 21.93
N LYS A 173 -8.99 8.28 21.21
CA LYS A 173 -8.39 7.98 19.90
C LYS A 173 -7.21 7.01 20.03
N VAL A 174 -6.38 7.20 21.06
CA VAL A 174 -5.26 6.30 21.35
C VAL A 174 -5.76 4.88 21.62
N LYS A 175 -6.78 4.72 22.47
CA LYS A 175 -7.39 3.41 22.77
C LYS A 175 -7.98 2.75 21.51
N THR A 176 -8.74 3.51 20.72
CA THR A 176 -9.32 2.99 19.47
C THR A 176 -8.24 2.53 18.50
N ALA A 177 -7.17 3.29 18.34
CA ALA A 177 -6.10 2.93 17.44
C ALA A 177 -5.28 1.73 17.96
N LEU A 178 -5.04 1.61 19.27
CA LEU A 178 -4.39 0.44 19.87
C LEU A 178 -5.24 -0.82 19.72
N GLN A 179 -6.55 -0.72 19.89
CA GLN A 179 -7.47 -1.83 19.61
C GLN A 179 -7.38 -2.28 18.15
N GLN A 180 -7.34 -1.33 17.21
CA GLN A 180 -7.21 -1.66 15.79
C GLN A 180 -5.82 -2.22 15.42
N LEU A 181 -4.77 -1.83 16.12
CA LEU A 181 -3.43 -2.41 15.94
C LEU A 181 -3.38 -3.88 16.39
N ASN A 182 -4.10 -4.21 17.46
CA ASN A 182 -4.15 -5.56 18.01
C ASN A 182 -5.17 -6.49 17.32
N ASN A 183 -6.07 -5.93 16.50
CA ASN A 183 -7.04 -6.72 15.74
C ASN A 183 -6.34 -7.38 14.53
N VAL A 184 -5.88 -8.61 14.74
CA VAL A 184 -5.30 -9.45 13.69
C VAL A 184 -6.36 -10.44 13.23
N THR A 185 -6.54 -10.57 11.92
CA THR A 185 -7.40 -11.61 11.32
C THR A 185 -6.58 -12.84 11.01
N PHE A 186 -7.08 -14.01 11.40
CA PHE A 186 -6.47 -15.31 11.12
C PHE A 186 -7.29 -16.07 10.08
N SER A 187 -6.63 -16.90 9.28
CA SER A 187 -7.33 -17.83 8.39
C SER A 187 -7.99 -18.94 9.21
N LEU A 188 -9.24 -19.25 8.90
CA LEU A 188 -9.91 -20.40 9.50
C LEU A 188 -9.30 -21.74 9.05
N ASN A 189 -8.69 -21.76 7.87
CA ASN A 189 -8.00 -22.91 7.32
C ASN A 189 -6.52 -22.98 7.76
N ALA A 190 -6.11 -22.19 8.75
CA ALA A 190 -4.76 -22.31 9.28
C ALA A 190 -4.64 -23.61 10.09
N PRO A 191 -3.63 -24.47 9.81
CA PRO A 191 -3.41 -25.68 10.59
C PRO A 191 -2.99 -25.32 12.01
N ILE A 192 -3.49 -26.07 13.00
CA ILE A 192 -3.08 -25.94 14.39
C ILE A 192 -1.92 -26.88 14.62
N GLU A 193 -0.73 -26.33 14.84
CA GLU A 193 0.45 -27.10 15.25
C GLU A 193 0.22 -27.64 16.66
N ASN A 194 0.30 -28.97 16.86
CA ASN A 194 0.34 -29.69 18.15
C ASN A 194 -0.81 -30.65 18.46
N ILE A 195 -1.56 -31.13 17.49
CA ILE A 195 -2.44 -32.27 17.74
C ILE A 195 -1.99 -33.40 16.78
N ASP A 196 -1.57 -34.51 17.39
CA ASP A 196 -1.04 -35.72 16.72
C ASP A 196 -1.66 -35.99 15.35
N ASP A 197 -0.85 -35.87 14.29
CA ASP A 197 -1.10 -36.34 12.89
C ASP A 197 -2.47 -36.04 12.25
N CYS A 198 -3.29 -35.18 12.83
CA CYS A 198 -4.52 -34.68 12.22
C CYS A 198 -4.33 -33.29 11.67
N GLU A 199 -4.63 -33.10 10.38
CA GLU A 199 -4.77 -31.80 9.70
C GLU A 199 -6.02 -31.07 10.22
N THR A 200 -6.02 -30.66 11.50
CA THR A 200 -7.13 -29.93 12.13
C THR A 200 -6.96 -28.46 11.86
N GLU A 201 -7.99 -27.84 11.30
CA GLU A 201 -8.01 -26.40 11.01
C GLU A 201 -8.63 -25.59 12.17
N PHE A 202 -8.33 -24.30 12.26
CA PHE A 202 -8.94 -23.38 13.24
C PHE A 202 -10.46 -23.34 13.10
N GLY A 203 -10.98 -23.55 11.90
CA GLY A 203 -12.41 -23.56 11.60
C GLY A 203 -13.18 -24.67 12.32
N ASP A 204 -12.54 -25.81 12.56
CA ASP A 204 -13.16 -26.99 13.18
C ASP A 204 -13.50 -26.78 14.67
N PHE A 205 -12.88 -25.77 15.32
CA PHE A 205 -13.13 -25.43 16.71
C PHE A 205 -14.24 -24.41 16.92
N ILE A 206 -14.82 -23.88 15.84
CA ILE A 206 -15.92 -22.91 15.94
C ILE A 206 -17.24 -23.64 16.12
N GLU A 207 -17.85 -23.46 17.27
CA GLU A 207 -19.14 -24.02 17.62
C GLU A 207 -20.26 -23.43 16.79
N ASP A 208 -21.08 -24.30 16.15
CA ASP A 208 -22.33 -23.89 15.51
C ASP A 208 -23.44 -23.72 16.54
N LYS A 209 -23.70 -22.51 16.94
CA LYS A 209 -24.70 -22.18 17.98
C LYS A 209 -26.14 -22.35 17.57
N GLU A 210 -26.41 -22.41 16.24
CA GLU A 210 -27.79 -22.58 15.75
C GLU A 210 -28.20 -24.05 15.75
N ASN A 211 -27.30 -24.98 15.46
CA ASN A 211 -27.59 -26.42 15.41
C ASN A 211 -27.39 -27.14 16.76
N SER A 212 -26.75 -26.51 17.75
CA SER A 212 -26.57 -27.11 19.10
C SER A 212 -27.84 -27.23 19.94
N LYS A 213 -28.99 -26.73 19.45
CA LYS A 213 -30.28 -26.78 20.13
C LYS A 213 -31.15 -28.00 19.83
N GLU A 214 -30.74 -28.86 18.88
CA GLU A 214 -31.52 -30.04 18.45
C GLU A 214 -31.05 -31.37 19.05
N SER A 215 -30.20 -31.35 20.05
CA SER A 215 -29.75 -32.59 20.76
C SER A 215 -30.27 -32.63 22.20
N ILE A 216 -31.60 -32.59 22.36
CA ILE A 216 -32.30 -33.04 23.62
C ILE A 216 -33.54 -33.83 23.22
#